data_ab08f98135ff21780bc283c3564aa725
#
_entry.id   ab08f98135ff21780bc283c3564aa725
#
_cell.length_a   1.000
_cell.length_b   1.000
_cell.length_c   1.000
_cell.angle_alpha   90.00
_cell.angle_beta   90.00
_cell.angle_gamma   90.00
#
_symmetry.space_group_name_H-M   'P 1'
#
loop_
_entity.id
_entity.type
_entity.pdbx_description
1 polymer ?
#
loop_
_entity_poly.entity_id
_entity_poly.type
_entity_poly.pdbx_seq_one_letter_code
_entity_poly.pdbx_strand_id
1 'polypeptide(L)'
;MGADAIEDDLARRFRIDRPTTLLARKSSKTRVGFSRMRSSRPMRGRSLATPPEEAFAFHVPLAVPFFSSLWTAGKRREVPDWHLGDAQLIDLRDKPTVSLDIPFDSLRFYISQTALDEMANEAGIRRVKGLYAPTFGNRDLIMFGLAQALAGAMEQPDEGTAIFADSIALAFFAHMSTLTAASRPDGRTSAAASHHGNFSARVIS
;
A
#
# COMPACT_ATOMS: atom_id res chain seq x y z
N MET A 1 -14.83 -13.81 3.17
CA MET A 1 -13.77 -14.40 4.00
C MET A 1 -13.68 -13.56 5.26
N GLY A 2 -13.84 -14.14 6.44
CA GLY A 2 -13.77 -13.45 7.74
C GLY A 2 -12.32 -13.16 8.14
N ALA A 3 -12.13 -12.42 9.26
CA ALA A 3 -10.81 -12.10 9.79
C ALA A 3 -9.98 -13.36 10.06
N ASP A 4 -10.56 -14.38 10.68
CA ASP A 4 -9.88 -15.65 10.96
C ASP A 4 -9.22 -16.29 9.73
N ALA A 5 -9.93 -16.37 8.61
CA ALA A 5 -9.40 -16.95 7.39
C ALA A 5 -8.26 -16.14 6.78
N ILE A 6 -8.26 -14.79 6.99
CA ILE A 6 -7.17 -13.92 6.56
C ILE A 6 -5.95 -14.13 7.44
N GLU A 7 -6.16 -14.22 8.75
CA GLU A 7 -5.11 -14.46 9.74
C GLU A 7 -4.39 -15.79 9.50
N ASP A 8 -5.15 -16.88 9.27
CA ASP A 8 -4.60 -18.19 8.97
C ASP A 8 -3.81 -18.19 7.66
N ASP A 9 -4.31 -17.51 6.63
CA ASP A 9 -3.61 -17.40 5.35
C ASP A 9 -2.31 -16.60 5.48
N LEU A 10 -2.32 -15.47 6.19
CA LEU A 10 -1.13 -14.66 6.44
C LEU A 10 -0.12 -15.42 7.30
N ALA A 11 -0.56 -16.08 8.38
CA ALA A 11 0.31 -16.89 9.23
C ALA A 11 1.03 -17.98 8.42
N ARG A 12 0.28 -18.71 7.58
CA ARG A 12 0.84 -19.73 6.69
C ARG A 12 1.81 -19.18 5.66
N ARG A 13 1.47 -18.04 5.01
CA ARG A 13 2.30 -17.46 3.93
C ARG A 13 3.60 -16.91 4.46
N PHE A 14 3.55 -16.20 5.56
CA PHE A 14 4.71 -15.53 6.15
C PHE A 14 5.41 -16.39 7.20
N ARG A 15 4.86 -17.60 7.52
CA ARG A 15 5.39 -18.51 8.56
C ARG A 15 5.61 -17.81 9.89
N ILE A 16 4.63 -17.03 10.29
CA ILE A 16 4.58 -16.27 11.54
C ILE A 16 3.46 -16.79 12.43
N ASP A 17 3.47 -16.35 13.68
CA ASP A 17 2.32 -16.52 14.55
C ASP A 17 1.11 -15.82 13.94
N ARG A 18 -0.09 -16.29 14.30
CA ARG A 18 -1.33 -15.75 13.75
C ARG A 18 -1.42 -14.24 14.00
N PRO A 19 -1.52 -13.40 12.96
CA PRO A 19 -1.64 -11.96 13.11
C PRO A 19 -3.02 -11.58 13.65
N THR A 20 -3.14 -10.40 14.25
CA THR A 20 -4.43 -9.81 14.59
C THR A 20 -4.96 -9.02 13.40
N THR A 21 -6.23 -9.26 13.01
CA THR A 21 -6.85 -8.59 11.86
C THR A 21 -8.15 -7.90 12.24
N LEU A 22 -8.27 -6.64 11.85
CA LEU A 22 -9.51 -5.88 11.88
C LEU A 22 -10.04 -5.71 10.46
N LEU A 23 -11.35 -5.87 10.29
CA LEU A 23 -12.03 -5.62 9.01
C LEU A 23 -12.96 -4.41 9.17
N ALA A 24 -12.87 -3.48 8.23
CA ALA A 24 -13.86 -2.41 8.13
C ALA A 24 -15.21 -2.99 7.67
N ARG A 25 -16.28 -2.59 8.35
CA ARG A 25 -17.63 -3.18 8.18
C ARG A 25 -18.45 -2.56 7.05
N LYS A 26 -17.97 -1.48 6.45
CA LYS A 26 -18.78 -0.59 5.61
C LYS A 26 -19.41 -1.23 4.37
N SER A 27 -18.98 -2.45 3.96
CA SER A 27 -19.67 -3.20 2.91
C SER A 27 -19.45 -4.71 3.04
N SER A 28 -20.51 -5.49 2.86
CA SER A 28 -20.44 -6.95 2.83
C SER A 28 -19.73 -7.50 1.59
N LYS A 29 -19.52 -6.66 0.57
CA LYS A 29 -18.91 -7.03 -0.72
C LYS A 29 -17.47 -6.52 -0.87
N THR A 30 -17.09 -5.48 -0.15
CA THR A 30 -15.79 -4.83 -0.25
C THR A 30 -14.89 -5.17 0.91
N ARG A 31 -13.61 -5.35 0.63
CA ARG A 31 -12.63 -5.73 1.64
C ARG A 31 -11.63 -4.63 1.85
N VAL A 32 -11.73 -3.98 3.00
CA VAL A 32 -10.66 -3.20 3.60
C VAL A 32 -10.30 -3.88 4.89
N GLY A 33 -9.05 -4.25 5.05
CA GLY A 33 -8.57 -4.99 6.21
C GLY A 33 -7.23 -4.47 6.70
N PHE A 34 -7.02 -4.60 8.00
CA PHE A 34 -5.81 -4.18 8.69
C PHE A 34 -5.28 -5.36 9.47
N SER A 35 -4.04 -5.77 9.20
CA SER A 35 -3.42 -6.91 9.87
C SER A 35 -2.10 -6.49 10.49
N ARG A 36 -1.96 -6.66 11.81
CA ARG A 36 -0.68 -6.49 12.48
C ARG A 36 0.10 -7.78 12.40
N MET A 37 1.21 -7.73 11.68
CA MET A 37 2.09 -8.85 11.43
C MET A 37 3.37 -8.64 12.22
N ARG A 38 3.68 -9.57 13.13
CA ARG A 38 4.90 -9.51 13.93
C ARG A 38 5.52 -10.88 14.10
N SER A 39 6.83 -10.93 14.22
CA SER A 39 7.57 -12.12 14.57
C SER A 39 8.83 -11.75 15.34
N SER A 40 9.08 -12.46 16.42
CA SER A 40 10.35 -12.36 17.17
C SER A 40 11.47 -13.18 16.52
N ARG A 41 11.17 -13.94 15.46
CA ARG A 41 12.12 -14.81 14.76
C ARG A 41 12.20 -14.44 13.29
N PRO A 42 13.38 -14.54 12.67
CA PRO A 42 13.49 -14.41 11.21
C PRO A 42 12.63 -15.46 10.51
N MET A 43 12.01 -15.06 9.41
CA MET A 43 11.37 -16.01 8.51
C MET A 43 12.46 -16.76 7.72
N ARG A 44 12.43 -18.08 7.74
CA ARG A 44 13.37 -18.88 6.94
C ARG A 44 12.93 -18.93 5.47
N GLY A 45 13.74 -18.30 4.61
CA GLY A 45 13.53 -18.28 3.18
C GLY A 45 12.42 -17.30 2.72
N ARG A 46 11.88 -17.51 1.54
CA ARG A 46 10.85 -16.63 0.95
C ARG A 46 9.44 -16.98 1.45
N SER A 47 8.59 -15.98 1.56
CA SER A 47 7.15 -16.18 1.78
C SER A 47 6.53 -16.99 0.64
N LEU A 48 5.39 -17.62 0.90
CA LEU A 48 4.60 -18.20 -0.19
C LEU A 48 4.04 -17.07 -1.07
N ALA A 49 3.95 -17.33 -2.37
CA ALA A 49 3.38 -16.38 -3.31
C ALA A 49 1.90 -16.11 -2.98
N THR A 50 1.51 -14.85 -3.05
CA THR A 50 0.11 -14.46 -3.01
C THR A 50 -0.56 -14.91 -4.30
N PRO A 51 -1.73 -15.59 -4.29
CA PRO A 51 -2.54 -15.74 -5.48
C PRO A 51 -2.78 -14.38 -6.11
N PRO A 52 -2.77 -14.25 -7.45
CA PRO A 52 -3.04 -12.97 -8.08
C PRO A 52 -4.43 -12.48 -7.70
N GLU A 53 -4.52 -11.28 -7.19
CA GLU A 53 -5.77 -10.66 -6.75
C GLU A 53 -5.77 -9.19 -7.17
N GLU A 54 -6.91 -8.69 -7.64
CA GLU A 54 -7.09 -7.27 -7.92
C GLU A 54 -7.23 -6.47 -6.62
N ALA A 55 -6.11 -6.36 -5.91
CA ALA A 55 -6.02 -5.75 -4.61
C ALA A 55 -4.61 -5.18 -4.37
N PHE A 56 -4.52 -4.34 -3.37
CA PHE A 56 -3.29 -3.68 -2.95
C PHE A 56 -3.04 -3.94 -1.48
N ALA A 57 -1.77 -4.11 -1.13
CA ALA A 57 -1.30 -4.16 0.24
C ALA A 57 -0.35 -2.99 0.51
N PHE A 58 -0.63 -2.23 1.55
CA PHE A 58 0.24 -1.17 2.01
C PHE A 58 0.90 -1.63 3.32
N HIS A 59 2.21 -1.75 3.32
CA HIS A 59 2.96 -2.19 4.48
C HIS A 59 3.62 -0.99 5.15
N VAL A 60 3.40 -0.86 6.46
CA VAL A 60 3.97 0.19 7.30
C VAL A 60 4.75 -0.48 8.43
N PRO A 61 6.09 -0.41 8.43
CA PRO A 61 6.89 -0.91 9.54
C PRO A 61 6.61 -0.12 10.81
N LEU A 62 6.37 -0.84 11.91
CA LEU A 62 6.32 -0.29 13.27
C LEU A 62 7.67 -0.43 13.98
N ALA A 63 8.54 -1.28 13.43
CA ALA A 63 9.94 -1.43 13.81
C ALA A 63 10.79 -1.58 12.54
N VAL A 64 12.00 -1.09 12.55
CA VAL A 64 12.96 -1.18 11.44
C VAL A 64 14.20 -1.98 11.84
N PRO A 65 14.84 -2.63 10.87
CA PRO A 65 14.45 -2.76 9.48
C PRO A 65 13.23 -3.67 9.28
N PHE A 66 12.63 -3.72 8.08
CA PHE A 66 11.46 -4.53 7.79
C PHE A 66 11.82 -5.74 6.93
N PHE A 67 11.45 -5.82 5.64
CA PHE A 67 11.87 -6.95 4.83
C PHE A 67 13.21 -6.70 4.12
N SER A 68 13.99 -7.78 3.97
CA SER A 68 15.34 -7.70 3.37
C SER A 68 15.30 -7.85 1.85
N SER A 69 14.29 -8.50 1.31
CA SER A 69 14.14 -8.68 -0.14
C SER A 69 12.68 -8.80 -0.54
N LEU A 70 12.36 -8.26 -1.72
CA LEU A 70 11.05 -8.36 -2.36
C LEU A 70 11.21 -8.90 -3.77
N TRP A 71 10.26 -9.73 -4.20
CA TRP A 71 10.09 -10.16 -5.60
C TRP A 71 8.68 -9.83 -6.05
N THR A 72 8.55 -9.23 -7.23
CA THR A 72 7.27 -8.97 -7.91
C THR A 72 7.34 -9.51 -9.32
N ALA A 73 6.30 -10.20 -9.78
CA ALA A 73 6.29 -10.88 -11.07
C ALA A 73 7.53 -11.78 -11.29
N GLY A 74 8.01 -12.44 -10.22
CA GLY A 74 9.18 -13.32 -10.23
C GLY A 74 10.54 -12.61 -10.25
N LYS A 75 10.59 -11.29 -10.38
CA LYS A 75 11.83 -10.51 -10.42
C LYS A 75 12.15 -9.92 -9.05
N ARG A 76 13.41 -10.05 -8.62
CA ARG A 76 13.88 -9.38 -7.40
C ARG A 76 13.88 -7.88 -7.61
N ARG A 77 13.37 -7.16 -6.60
CA ARG A 77 13.40 -5.70 -6.53
C ARG A 77 14.49 -5.27 -5.57
N GLU A 78 15.14 -4.17 -5.89
CA GLU A 78 16.02 -3.50 -4.95
C GLU A 78 15.17 -2.91 -3.82
N VAL A 79 15.58 -3.18 -2.58
CA VAL A 79 14.90 -2.69 -1.38
C VAL A 79 15.89 -1.78 -0.67
N PRO A 80 15.60 -0.49 -0.56
CA PRO A 80 16.44 0.45 0.15
C PRO A 80 16.38 0.19 1.67
N ASP A 81 17.25 0.85 2.41
CA ASP A 81 17.20 0.85 3.87
C ASP A 81 15.88 1.45 4.36
N TRP A 82 15.25 0.75 5.31
CA TRP A 82 14.00 1.17 5.91
C TRP A 82 14.21 2.16 7.04
N HIS A 83 13.36 3.19 7.08
CA HIS A 83 13.28 4.15 8.19
C HIS A 83 11.87 4.16 8.78
N LEU A 84 11.74 4.55 10.04
CA LEU A 84 10.42 4.75 10.64
C LEU A 84 9.67 5.85 9.90
N GLY A 85 8.43 5.54 9.54
CA GLY A 85 7.59 6.40 8.71
C GLY A 85 7.67 6.09 7.22
N ASP A 86 8.52 5.14 6.79
CA ASP A 86 8.47 4.63 5.44
C ASP A 86 7.27 3.69 5.27
N ALA A 87 6.75 3.63 4.06
CA ALA A 87 5.62 2.77 3.72
C ALA A 87 5.81 2.20 2.31
N GLN A 88 5.27 1.01 2.07
CA GLN A 88 5.39 0.33 0.80
C GLN A 88 4.03 -0.13 0.29
N LEU A 89 3.66 0.37 -0.89
CA LEU A 89 2.54 -0.15 -1.65
C LEU A 89 2.98 -1.33 -2.52
N ILE A 90 2.23 -2.41 -2.46
CA ILE A 90 2.44 -3.64 -3.24
C ILE A 90 1.16 -3.99 -3.98
N ASP A 91 1.25 -4.14 -5.29
CA ASP A 91 0.19 -4.67 -6.13
C ASP A 91 0.16 -6.21 -6.02
N LEU A 92 -0.96 -6.77 -5.58
CA LEU A 92 -1.07 -8.22 -5.36
C LEU A 92 -1.22 -9.01 -6.66
N ARG A 93 -1.53 -8.36 -7.79
CA ARG A 93 -1.53 -8.98 -9.12
C ARG A 93 -0.14 -9.49 -9.51
N ASP A 94 0.91 -8.84 -8.99
CA ASP A 94 2.31 -9.17 -9.26
C ASP A 94 2.84 -10.38 -8.49
N LYS A 95 1.98 -11.09 -7.75
CA LYS A 95 2.35 -12.27 -6.95
C LYS A 95 3.57 -12.01 -6.06
N PRO A 96 3.52 -11.01 -5.19
CA PRO A 96 4.67 -10.63 -4.38
C PRO A 96 5.10 -11.75 -3.44
N THR A 97 6.43 -11.85 -3.25
CA THR A 97 7.03 -12.64 -2.19
C THR A 97 8.15 -11.86 -1.54
N VAL A 98 8.36 -12.06 -0.24
CA VAL A 98 9.37 -11.35 0.54
C VAL A 98 10.25 -12.32 1.32
N SER A 99 11.43 -11.88 1.73
CA SER A 99 12.17 -12.50 2.82
C SER A 99 12.25 -11.53 4.01
N LEU A 100 12.10 -12.07 5.20
CA LEU A 100 12.09 -11.36 6.48
C LEU A 100 13.17 -12.00 7.35
N ASP A 101 14.42 -11.63 7.08
CA ASP A 101 15.60 -12.27 7.67
C ASP A 101 15.91 -11.78 9.10
N ILE A 102 15.05 -10.96 9.66
CA ILE A 102 15.14 -10.37 11.00
C ILE A 102 13.78 -10.37 11.67
N PRO A 103 13.70 -10.23 13.02
CA PRO A 103 12.46 -9.92 13.72
C PRO A 103 11.79 -8.66 13.15
N PHE A 104 10.48 -8.63 13.11
CA PHE A 104 9.74 -7.50 12.57
C PHE A 104 8.41 -7.26 13.27
N ASP A 105 7.92 -6.03 13.17
CA ASP A 105 6.55 -5.60 13.51
C ASP A 105 6.09 -4.62 12.45
N SER A 106 4.96 -4.90 11.82
CA SER A 106 4.41 -4.07 10.77
C SER A 106 2.89 -4.12 10.74
N LEU A 107 2.28 -3.05 10.26
CA LEU A 107 0.87 -3.04 9.93
C LEU A 107 0.69 -3.15 8.41
N ARG A 108 -0.16 -4.06 8.00
CA ARG A 108 -0.58 -4.27 6.61
C ARG A 108 -1.99 -3.73 6.44
N PHE A 109 -2.14 -2.73 5.58
CA PHE A 109 -3.43 -2.26 5.06
C PHE A 109 -3.72 -3.02 3.77
N TYR A 110 -4.89 -3.61 3.68
CA TYR A 110 -5.35 -4.30 2.48
C TYR A 110 -6.59 -3.61 1.94
N ILE A 111 -6.63 -3.39 0.63
CA ILE A 111 -7.81 -2.86 -0.06
C ILE A 111 -7.97 -3.51 -1.44
N SER A 112 -9.16 -4.06 -1.71
CA SER A 112 -9.48 -4.57 -3.04
C SER A 112 -9.78 -3.43 -4.01
N GLN A 113 -9.58 -3.66 -5.33
CA GLN A 113 -9.95 -2.69 -6.37
C GLN A 113 -11.45 -2.36 -6.30
N THR A 114 -12.28 -3.37 -6.02
CA THR A 114 -13.72 -3.16 -5.84
C THR A 114 -14.02 -2.20 -4.69
N ALA A 115 -13.29 -2.32 -3.55
CA ALA A 115 -13.45 -1.39 -2.43
C ALA A 115 -13.05 0.04 -2.81
N LEU A 116 -11.95 0.20 -3.52
CA LEU A 116 -11.52 1.51 -4.03
C LEU A 116 -12.57 2.13 -4.95
N ASP A 117 -13.14 1.35 -5.85
CA ASP A 117 -14.16 1.81 -6.79
C ASP A 117 -15.46 2.23 -6.08
N GLU A 118 -15.91 1.45 -5.09
CA GLU A 118 -17.11 1.78 -4.31
C GLU A 118 -16.90 3.05 -3.47
N MET A 119 -15.77 3.15 -2.77
CA MET A 119 -15.46 4.34 -1.97
C MET A 119 -15.31 5.59 -2.84
N ALA A 120 -14.73 5.46 -4.04
CA ALA A 120 -14.64 6.57 -4.99
C ALA A 120 -16.03 7.02 -5.47
N ASN A 121 -16.92 6.07 -5.76
CA ASN A 121 -18.30 6.35 -6.17
C ASN A 121 -19.10 7.03 -5.05
N GLU A 122 -18.99 6.54 -3.80
CA GLU A 122 -19.63 7.14 -2.63
C GLU A 122 -19.15 8.57 -2.37
N ALA A 123 -17.85 8.82 -2.55
CA ALA A 123 -17.24 10.14 -2.40
C ALA A 123 -17.49 11.08 -3.59
N GLY A 124 -18.13 10.62 -4.66
CA GLY A 124 -18.36 11.40 -5.89
C GLY A 124 -17.07 11.75 -6.64
N ILE A 125 -15.99 11.01 -6.42
CA ILE A 125 -14.70 11.22 -7.08
C ILE A 125 -14.50 10.23 -8.23
N ARG A 126 -13.61 10.59 -9.14
CA ARG A 126 -13.30 9.74 -10.29
C ARG A 126 -12.68 8.41 -9.84
N ARG A 127 -13.13 7.31 -10.47
CA ARG A 127 -12.61 5.97 -10.24
C ARG A 127 -11.07 5.91 -10.24
N VAL A 128 -10.51 5.30 -9.22
CA VAL A 128 -9.07 5.08 -9.07
C VAL A 128 -8.68 3.84 -9.87
N LYS A 129 -8.09 4.03 -11.04
CA LYS A 129 -7.68 2.93 -11.96
C LYS A 129 -6.37 2.26 -11.53
N GLY A 130 -6.29 1.84 -10.28
CA GLY A 130 -5.09 1.27 -9.68
C GLY A 130 -4.29 2.30 -8.89
N LEU A 131 -3.54 1.81 -7.94
CA LEU A 131 -2.63 2.59 -7.12
C LEU A 131 -1.23 2.44 -7.70
N TYR A 132 -0.52 3.54 -7.84
CA TYR A 132 0.85 3.55 -8.31
C TYR A 132 1.76 4.10 -7.22
N ALA A 133 2.74 3.29 -6.80
CA ALA A 133 3.81 3.74 -5.94
C ALA A 133 5.07 3.89 -6.78
N PRO A 134 5.55 5.13 -7.01
CA PRO A 134 6.67 5.38 -7.91
C PRO A 134 7.99 4.81 -7.39
N THR A 135 8.13 4.69 -6.08
CA THR A 135 9.38 4.24 -5.43
C THR A 135 9.11 3.39 -4.20
N PHE A 136 10.11 2.59 -3.82
CA PHE A 136 10.16 1.85 -2.57
C PHE A 136 10.45 2.78 -1.39
N GLY A 137 9.86 2.46 -0.24
CA GLY A 137 10.23 3.09 1.02
C GLY A 137 9.98 4.59 1.04
N ASN A 138 8.88 5.06 0.48
CA ASN A 138 8.51 6.47 0.58
C ASN A 138 8.07 6.79 2.01
N ARG A 139 8.64 7.85 2.54
CA ARG A 139 8.22 8.38 3.84
C ARG A 139 6.79 8.89 3.76
N ASP A 140 5.92 8.26 4.53
CA ASP A 140 4.49 8.58 4.61
C ASP A 140 4.05 8.65 6.07
N LEU A 141 4.16 9.84 6.64
CA LEU A 141 3.85 10.07 8.06
C LEU A 141 2.35 9.94 8.35
N ILE A 142 1.48 10.12 7.36
CA ILE A 142 0.04 9.90 7.52
C ILE A 142 -0.23 8.41 7.69
N MET A 143 0.29 7.59 6.78
CA MET A 143 0.16 6.13 6.88
C MET A 143 0.80 5.59 8.16
N PHE A 144 1.94 6.13 8.57
CA PHE A 144 2.60 5.75 9.81
C PHE A 144 1.74 6.07 11.04
N GLY A 145 1.15 7.26 11.10
CA GLY A 145 0.23 7.65 12.18
C GLY A 145 -1.01 6.76 12.25
N LEU A 146 -1.63 6.43 11.09
CA LEU A 146 -2.75 5.50 11.02
C LEU A 146 -2.37 4.10 11.50
N ALA A 147 -1.17 3.63 11.12
CA ALA A 147 -0.66 2.33 11.54
C ALA A 147 -0.40 2.26 13.05
N GLN A 148 0.18 3.30 13.64
CA GLN A 148 0.40 3.36 15.10
C GLN A 148 -0.92 3.36 15.86
N ALA A 149 -1.91 4.14 15.40
CA ALA A 149 -3.22 4.21 16.02
C ALA A 149 -3.94 2.85 15.98
N LEU A 150 -3.91 2.15 14.82
CA LEU A 150 -4.46 0.80 14.70
C LEU A 150 -3.73 -0.22 15.57
N ALA A 151 -2.40 -0.15 15.63
CA ALA A 151 -1.62 -1.06 16.47
C ALA A 151 -2.00 -0.94 17.95
N GLY A 152 -2.23 0.29 18.44
CA GLY A 152 -2.73 0.53 19.79
C GLY A 152 -4.11 -0.06 20.04
N ALA A 153 -5.06 0.15 19.11
CA ALA A 153 -6.40 -0.40 19.21
C ALA A 153 -6.44 -1.94 19.16
N MET A 154 -5.50 -2.55 18.42
CA MET A 154 -5.38 -4.01 18.35
C MET A 154 -4.79 -4.63 19.62
N GLU A 155 -4.03 -3.89 20.42
CA GLU A 155 -3.49 -4.37 21.70
C GLU A 155 -4.55 -4.41 22.81
N GLN A 156 -5.52 -3.49 22.75
CA GLN A 156 -6.59 -3.38 23.74
C GLN A 156 -7.94 -3.23 23.02
N PRO A 157 -8.42 -4.30 22.37
CA PRO A 157 -9.68 -4.23 21.64
C PRO A 157 -10.86 -4.03 22.59
N ASP A 158 -11.73 -3.08 22.24
CA ASP A 158 -12.96 -2.75 22.95
C ASP A 158 -14.16 -2.69 21.98
N GLU A 159 -15.33 -2.31 22.49
CA GLU A 159 -16.54 -2.17 21.68
C GLU A 159 -16.41 -1.09 20.59
N GLY A 160 -15.57 -0.09 20.79
CA GLY A 160 -15.30 0.99 19.83
C GLY A 160 -14.34 0.60 18.70
N THR A 161 -13.59 -0.50 18.88
CA THR A 161 -12.52 -0.90 17.93
C THR A 161 -13.03 -1.07 16.51
N ALA A 162 -14.24 -1.58 16.32
CA ALA A 162 -14.84 -1.74 14.99
C ALA A 162 -15.17 -0.39 14.33
N ILE A 163 -15.72 0.56 15.07
CA ILE A 163 -16.02 1.92 14.60
C ILE A 163 -14.71 2.65 14.29
N PHE A 164 -13.69 2.43 15.12
CA PHE A 164 -12.37 2.98 14.90
C PHE A 164 -11.76 2.45 13.59
N ALA A 165 -11.82 1.13 13.34
CA ALA A 165 -11.35 0.52 12.09
C ALA A 165 -12.08 1.09 10.86
N ASP A 166 -13.40 1.33 10.95
CA ASP A 166 -14.17 1.96 9.88
C ASP A 166 -13.71 3.40 9.60
N SER A 167 -13.41 4.16 10.66
CA SER A 167 -12.90 5.54 10.54
C SER A 167 -11.51 5.57 9.92
N ILE A 168 -10.63 4.65 10.31
CA ILE A 168 -9.29 4.50 9.71
C ILE A 168 -9.40 4.08 8.23
N ALA A 169 -10.35 3.22 7.86
CA ALA A 169 -10.55 2.85 6.46
C ALA A 169 -10.91 4.06 5.60
N LEU A 170 -11.74 4.96 6.10
CA LEU A 170 -12.09 6.20 5.42
C LEU A 170 -10.88 7.14 5.29
N ALA A 171 -10.11 7.32 6.38
CA ALA A 171 -8.89 8.13 6.37
C ALA A 171 -7.84 7.57 5.40
N PHE A 172 -7.65 6.25 5.42
CA PHE A 172 -6.77 5.54 4.49
C PHE A 172 -7.18 5.78 3.03
N PHE A 173 -8.46 5.60 2.70
CA PHE A 173 -8.96 5.85 1.36
C PHE A 173 -8.75 7.31 0.92
N ALA A 174 -9.09 8.29 1.77
CA ALA A 174 -8.90 9.70 1.47
C ALA A 174 -7.44 10.01 1.17
N HIS A 175 -6.51 9.48 1.97
CA HIS A 175 -5.07 9.64 1.74
C HIS A 175 -4.62 9.00 0.42
N MET A 176 -5.02 7.75 0.14
CA MET A 176 -4.68 7.06 -1.10
C MET A 176 -5.21 7.79 -2.35
N SER A 177 -6.36 8.45 -2.25
CA SER A 177 -6.94 9.24 -3.33
C SER A 177 -6.07 10.45 -3.69
N THR A 178 -5.39 11.05 -2.71
CA THR A 178 -4.46 12.18 -2.96
C THR A 178 -3.17 11.71 -3.63
N LEU A 179 -2.63 10.56 -3.24
CA LEU A 179 -1.42 10.00 -3.84
C LEU A 179 -1.61 9.67 -5.33
N THR A 180 -2.78 9.12 -5.69
CA THR A 180 -3.09 8.81 -7.10
C THR A 180 -3.29 10.06 -7.95
N ALA A 181 -3.77 11.15 -7.39
CA ALA A 181 -3.90 12.44 -8.10
C ALA A 181 -2.54 13.08 -8.40
N ALA A 182 -1.61 12.98 -7.46
CA ALA A 182 -0.26 13.56 -7.60
C ALA A 182 0.64 12.79 -8.58
N SER A 183 0.35 11.51 -8.83
CA SER A 183 1.17 10.62 -9.69
C SER A 183 0.80 10.71 -11.18
N ARG A 184 -0.07 11.62 -11.60
CA ARG A 184 -0.38 11.84 -13.02
C ARG A 184 0.70 12.74 -13.61
N PRO A 185 1.48 12.30 -14.64
CA PRO A 185 2.19 13.23 -15.49
C PRO A 185 1.14 14.10 -16.16
N ASP A 186 1.23 15.42 -15.95
CA ASP A 186 0.42 16.39 -16.65
C ASP A 186 0.61 16.22 -18.16
N GLY A 187 -0.38 15.63 -18.81
CA GLY A 187 -0.46 15.51 -20.26
C GLY A 187 -0.78 16.86 -20.92
N ARG A 188 -0.16 17.95 -20.48
CA ARG A 188 -0.23 19.28 -21.06
C ARG A 188 1.15 19.87 -21.18
N THR A 189 1.94 19.38 -22.11
CA THR A 189 2.98 20.19 -22.75
C THR A 189 3.38 19.46 -24.03
N SER A 190 2.88 19.89 -25.14
CA SER A 190 3.56 20.02 -26.42
C SER A 190 2.55 20.14 -27.55
N ALA A 191 1.97 21.31 -27.67
CA ALA A 191 1.38 21.75 -28.93
C ALA A 191 1.46 23.27 -29.00
N ALA A 192 2.67 23.83 -28.99
CA ALA A 192 2.90 25.22 -29.42
C ALA A 192 4.42 25.50 -29.48
N ALA A 193 5.11 25.08 -30.53
CA ALA A 193 6.30 25.77 -31.04
C ALA A 193 6.82 25.04 -32.27
N SER A 194 6.16 25.25 -33.41
CA SER A 194 6.79 25.07 -34.72
C SER A 194 6.27 26.13 -35.66
N HIS A 195 6.74 27.34 -35.46
CA HIS A 195 6.82 28.37 -36.48
C HIS A 195 8.25 28.93 -36.45
N HIS A 196 9.12 28.27 -37.16
CA HIS A 196 10.40 28.86 -37.61
C HIS A 196 10.11 29.78 -38.75
N GLY A 197 10.02 31.07 -38.46
CA GLY A 197 10.18 32.13 -39.41
C GLY A 197 11.66 32.32 -39.73
N ASN A 198 12.01 31.95 -40.94
CA ASN A 198 13.31 32.12 -41.56
C ASN A 198 13.50 33.63 -41.86
N PHE A 199 14.40 34.31 -41.14
CA PHE A 199 14.83 35.67 -41.51
C PHE A 199 16.31 35.64 -41.89
N SER A 200 16.53 35.64 -43.22
CA SER A 200 17.82 35.92 -43.81
C SER A 200 18.17 37.39 -43.61
N ALA A 201 19.25 37.64 -42.89
CA ALA A 201 19.91 38.97 -42.90
C ALA A 201 21.01 38.99 -43.95
N ARG A 202 20.83 39.75 -45.01
CA ARG A 202 21.87 40.16 -45.96
C ARG A 202 22.76 41.18 -45.29
N VAL A 203 24.05 40.94 -45.29
CA VAL A 203 25.11 41.89 -45.06
C VAL A 203 25.39 42.59 -46.38
N ILE A 204 25.43 43.93 -46.41
CA ILE A 204 25.97 44.79 -47.46
C ILE A 204 27.03 45.65 -46.82
N SER A 205 28.25 45.49 -47.38
CA SER A 205 29.43 46.37 -47.42
C SER A 205 29.75 47.24 -46.22
#